data_3ae0e1de128a0aa93a021f624c974457
#
_entry.id   3ae0e1de128a0aa93a021f624c974457
#
_cell.length_a   1.000
_cell.length_b   1.000
_cell.length_c   1.000
_cell.angle_alpha   90.00
_cell.angle_beta   90.00
_cell.angle_gamma   90.00
#
_symmetry.space_group_name_H-M   'P 1'
#
loop_
_entity.id
_entity.type
_entity.pdbx_description
1 polymer ?
#
loop_
_entity_poly.entity_id
_entity_poly.type
_entity_poly.pdbx_seq_one_letter_code
_entity_poly.pdbx_strand_id
1 'polypeptide(L)'
;MGRLVMKFGGTSVANIDRIRNVARHVKREVDAGHDVAVVVSAMAGKTNELVAWCTDASPMHDAREYDAVVASGEQVTSGLLAIVLQGMGIQARSWQGWQIPIKTDNAHGAARIGDIDGAFLVQRFKEGQVAVIAGFQGIAPDNRISTLGRGGSDTSAVAIAAAVKADRCDIYTDVDGVYTTDPRIEPKARRLPKVSFEEMLEMASLGAKV
;
A
#
# COMPACT_ATOMS: atom_id res chain seq x y z
N MET A 1 5.02 5.15 22.83
CA MET A 1 5.55 5.53 21.51
C MET A 1 5.75 4.24 20.74
N GLY A 2 5.06 4.04 19.64
CA GLY A 2 5.14 2.82 18.83
C GLY A 2 5.32 3.18 17.38
N ARG A 3 5.68 2.20 16.55
CA ARG A 3 5.84 2.36 15.10
C ARG A 3 4.67 1.72 14.38
N LEU A 4 3.99 2.47 13.52
CA LEU A 4 2.79 2.05 12.82
C LEU A 4 3.00 2.12 11.31
N VAL A 5 2.47 1.11 10.62
CA VAL A 5 2.27 1.16 9.17
C VAL A 5 0.76 1.21 8.93
N MET A 6 0.31 2.21 8.18
CA MET A 6 -1.10 2.40 7.86
C MET A 6 -1.28 2.26 6.35
N LYS A 7 -2.06 1.30 5.89
CA LYS A 7 -2.34 1.14 4.46
C LYS A 7 -3.75 1.61 4.13
N PHE A 8 -3.87 2.41 3.08
CA PHE A 8 -5.16 2.88 2.57
C PHE A 8 -5.41 2.41 1.14
N GLY A 9 -6.53 1.69 0.95
CA GLY A 9 -6.96 1.20 -0.36
C GLY A 9 -7.48 2.30 -1.28
N GLY A 10 -7.66 1.99 -2.56
CA GLY A 10 -8.04 2.95 -3.60
C GLY A 10 -9.36 3.68 -3.30
N THR A 11 -10.34 3.02 -2.71
CA THR A 11 -11.61 3.64 -2.29
C THR A 11 -11.41 4.66 -1.17
N SER A 12 -10.44 4.45 -0.28
CA SER A 12 -10.10 5.38 0.80
C SER A 12 -9.37 6.63 0.29
N VAL A 13 -8.79 6.59 -0.89
CA VAL A 13 -8.04 7.68 -1.53
C VAL A 13 -8.64 8.11 -2.88
N ALA A 14 -9.91 7.81 -3.12
CA ALA A 14 -10.57 7.98 -4.43
C ALA A 14 -10.61 9.43 -4.95
N ASN A 15 -10.53 10.41 -4.09
CA ASN A 15 -10.51 11.83 -4.42
C ASN A 15 -9.83 12.65 -3.31
N ILE A 16 -9.66 13.95 -3.53
CA ILE A 16 -8.97 14.85 -2.59
C ILE A 16 -9.66 14.90 -1.21
N ASP A 17 -10.97 14.85 -1.13
CA ASP A 17 -11.67 14.87 0.17
C ASP A 17 -11.45 13.57 0.95
N ARG A 18 -11.38 12.44 0.27
CA ARG A 18 -11.00 11.16 0.86
C ARG A 18 -9.53 11.20 1.33
N ILE A 19 -8.62 11.76 0.54
CA ILE A 19 -7.22 11.94 0.93
C ILE A 19 -7.11 12.86 2.16
N ARG A 20 -7.90 13.92 2.26
CA ARG A 20 -7.98 14.77 3.47
C ARG A 20 -8.47 13.99 4.69
N ASN A 21 -9.41 13.06 4.48
CA ASN A 21 -9.87 12.19 5.57
C ASN A 21 -8.76 11.23 6.03
N VAL A 22 -8.05 10.60 5.10
CA VAL A 22 -6.86 9.77 5.39
C VAL A 22 -5.84 10.58 6.19
N ALA A 23 -5.55 11.81 5.78
CA ALA A 23 -4.60 12.68 6.48
C ALA A 23 -5.00 12.95 7.93
N ARG A 24 -6.30 13.06 8.25
CA ARG A 24 -6.78 13.19 9.64
C ARG A 24 -6.52 11.92 10.47
N HIS A 25 -6.69 10.74 9.88
CA HIS A 25 -6.33 9.47 10.54
C HIS A 25 -4.83 9.40 10.84
N VAL A 26 -3.99 9.76 9.87
CA VAL A 26 -2.53 9.81 10.04
C VAL A 26 -2.16 10.82 11.14
N LYS A 27 -2.74 12.03 11.08
CA LYS A 27 -2.47 13.08 12.08
C LYS A 27 -2.76 12.61 13.49
N ARG A 28 -3.86 11.90 13.71
CA ARG A 28 -4.21 11.37 15.03
C ARG A 28 -3.12 10.47 15.61
N GLU A 29 -2.54 9.57 14.79
CA GLU A 29 -1.47 8.69 15.24
C GLU A 29 -0.15 9.45 15.48
N VAL A 30 0.14 10.45 14.64
CA VAL A 30 1.30 11.33 14.83
C VAL A 30 1.16 12.16 16.12
N ASP A 31 -0.01 12.76 16.36
CA ASP A 31 -0.30 13.53 17.58
C ASP A 31 -0.24 12.65 18.84
N ALA A 32 -0.51 11.34 18.72
CA ALA A 32 -0.32 10.36 19.79
C ALA A 32 1.16 9.98 20.02
N GLY A 33 2.09 10.52 19.24
CA GLY A 33 3.53 10.33 19.37
C GLY A 33 4.05 9.05 18.72
N HIS A 34 3.36 8.51 17.73
CA HIS A 34 3.82 7.35 16.99
C HIS A 34 4.71 7.72 15.79
N ASP A 35 5.68 6.86 15.47
CA ASP A 35 6.35 6.85 14.17
C ASP A 35 5.39 6.27 13.13
N VAL A 36 5.11 6.99 12.04
CA VAL A 36 4.10 6.56 11.06
C VAL A 36 4.67 6.45 9.67
N ALA A 37 4.49 5.28 9.05
CA ALA A 37 4.56 5.09 7.62
C ALA A 37 3.15 4.87 7.06
N VAL A 38 2.87 5.46 5.90
CA VAL A 38 1.57 5.32 5.21
C VAL A 38 1.81 4.71 3.85
N VAL A 39 1.16 3.60 3.55
CA VAL A 39 1.18 2.97 2.23
C VAL A 39 -0.13 3.24 1.52
N VAL A 40 -0.07 3.76 0.31
CA VAL A 40 -1.26 4.10 -0.47
C VAL A 40 -1.36 3.29 -1.77
N SER A 41 -2.59 2.96 -2.14
CA SER A 41 -2.94 2.49 -3.48
C SER A 41 -3.18 3.67 -4.42
N ALA A 42 -3.25 3.40 -5.72
CA ALA A 42 -3.79 4.37 -6.68
C ALA A 42 -5.24 4.76 -6.33
N MET A 43 -5.67 5.93 -6.75
CA MET A 43 -7.06 6.38 -6.62
C MET A 43 -8.00 5.37 -7.30
N ALA A 44 -9.21 5.17 -6.74
CA ALA A 44 -10.16 4.19 -7.25
C ALA A 44 -10.38 4.30 -8.76
N GLY A 45 -10.26 3.16 -9.46
CA GLY A 45 -10.40 3.08 -10.91
C GLY A 45 -9.14 3.46 -11.71
N LYS A 46 -8.18 4.19 -11.12
CA LYS A 46 -7.01 4.70 -11.85
C LYS A 46 -6.11 3.58 -12.38
N THR A 47 -5.88 2.53 -11.61
CA THR A 47 -5.09 1.37 -12.08
C THR A 47 -5.73 0.73 -13.32
N ASN A 48 -7.05 0.54 -13.32
CA ASN A 48 -7.76 -0.03 -14.48
C ASN A 48 -7.67 0.88 -15.71
N GLU A 49 -7.75 2.20 -15.52
CA GLU A 49 -7.59 3.18 -16.60
C GLU A 49 -6.18 3.11 -17.21
N LEU A 50 -5.14 3.06 -16.38
CA LEU A 50 -3.76 2.93 -16.84
C LEU A 50 -3.51 1.61 -17.58
N VAL A 51 -4.07 0.52 -17.08
CA VAL A 51 -4.02 -0.80 -17.75
C VAL A 51 -4.70 -0.74 -19.11
N ALA A 52 -5.88 -0.11 -19.21
CA ALA A 52 -6.57 0.08 -20.48
C ALA A 52 -5.71 0.87 -21.48
N TRP A 53 -5.08 1.96 -21.04
CA TRP A 53 -4.17 2.74 -21.89
C TRP A 53 -2.99 1.91 -22.42
N CYS A 54 -2.40 1.04 -21.61
CA CYS A 54 -1.33 0.15 -22.07
C CYS A 54 -1.83 -0.80 -23.18
N THR A 55 -3.01 -1.37 -23.00
CA THR A 55 -3.63 -2.28 -23.97
C THR A 55 -4.01 -1.57 -25.27
N ASP A 56 -4.58 -0.36 -25.16
CA ASP A 56 -4.98 0.47 -26.30
C ASP A 56 -3.75 0.95 -27.09
N ALA A 57 -2.65 1.27 -26.39
CA ALA A 57 -1.40 1.67 -27.05
C ALA A 57 -0.77 0.52 -27.82
N SER A 58 -0.74 -0.68 -27.25
CA SER A 58 -0.30 -1.90 -27.92
C SER A 58 -0.79 -3.15 -27.19
N PRO A 59 -1.52 -4.06 -27.86
CA PRO A 59 -1.95 -5.33 -27.25
C PRO A 59 -0.78 -6.24 -26.82
N MET A 60 0.40 -6.06 -27.43
CA MET A 60 1.63 -6.82 -27.13
C MET A 60 2.71 -5.88 -26.59
N HIS A 61 2.42 -5.20 -25.49
CA HIS A 61 3.36 -4.29 -24.84
C HIS A 61 4.41 -5.03 -24.01
N ASP A 62 5.58 -4.43 -23.85
CA ASP A 62 6.63 -4.91 -22.94
C ASP A 62 6.18 -4.75 -21.47
N ALA A 63 6.35 -5.78 -20.66
CA ALA A 63 5.90 -5.78 -19.27
C ALA A 63 6.63 -4.73 -18.41
N ARG A 64 7.86 -4.34 -18.77
CA ARG A 64 8.62 -3.30 -18.07
C ARG A 64 8.06 -1.91 -18.33
N GLU A 65 7.61 -1.65 -19.54
CA GLU A 65 6.94 -0.39 -19.89
C GLU A 65 5.54 -0.34 -19.29
N TYR A 66 4.82 -1.47 -19.27
CA TYR A 66 3.57 -1.61 -18.53
C TYR A 66 3.74 -1.24 -17.07
N ASP A 67 4.73 -1.80 -16.37
CA ASP A 67 5.02 -1.49 -14.98
C ASP A 67 5.30 0.00 -14.76
N ALA A 68 6.06 0.63 -15.66
CA ALA A 68 6.36 2.06 -15.58
C ALA A 68 5.09 2.93 -15.66
N VAL A 69 4.14 2.57 -16.54
CA VAL A 69 2.86 3.27 -16.65
C VAL A 69 1.97 3.02 -15.45
N VAL A 70 1.74 1.75 -15.10
CA VAL A 70 0.75 1.38 -14.09
C VAL A 70 1.18 1.82 -12.68
N ALA A 71 2.47 1.79 -12.36
CA ALA A 71 3.01 2.27 -11.09
C ALA A 71 2.80 3.78 -10.85
N SER A 72 2.50 4.57 -11.89
CA SER A 72 2.29 6.03 -11.77
C SER A 72 1.06 6.39 -10.93
N GLY A 73 0.08 5.50 -10.82
CA GLY A 73 -1.13 5.73 -10.05
C GLY A 73 -0.84 5.98 -8.57
N GLU A 74 -0.03 5.15 -7.95
CA GLU A 74 0.39 5.27 -6.56
C GLU A 74 1.34 6.44 -6.34
N GLN A 75 2.15 6.80 -7.34
CA GLN A 75 3.02 7.98 -7.29
C GLN A 75 2.19 9.25 -7.10
N VAL A 76 1.12 9.41 -7.89
CA VAL A 76 0.20 10.54 -7.77
C VAL A 76 -0.43 10.58 -6.37
N THR A 77 -0.96 9.46 -5.90
CA THR A 77 -1.66 9.39 -4.61
C THR A 77 -0.72 9.69 -3.43
N SER A 78 0.49 9.14 -3.45
CA SER A 78 1.47 9.38 -2.38
C SER A 78 1.91 10.84 -2.32
N GLY A 79 2.12 11.48 -3.47
CA GLY A 79 2.43 12.90 -3.57
C GLY A 79 1.29 13.78 -3.03
N LEU A 80 0.05 13.52 -3.44
CA LEU A 80 -1.12 14.27 -2.98
C LEU A 80 -1.33 14.15 -1.47
N LEU A 81 -1.20 12.95 -0.90
CA LEU A 81 -1.32 12.76 0.55
C LEU A 81 -0.21 13.49 1.30
N ALA A 82 1.03 13.45 0.83
CA ALA A 82 2.14 14.19 1.43
C ALA A 82 1.87 15.71 1.43
N ILE A 83 1.36 16.27 0.32
CA ILE A 83 0.97 17.68 0.22
C ILE A 83 -0.10 18.04 1.26
N VAL A 84 -1.14 17.20 1.40
CA VAL A 84 -2.22 17.44 2.37
C VAL A 84 -1.69 17.39 3.81
N LEU A 85 -0.84 16.42 4.14
CA LEU A 85 -0.21 16.31 5.46
C LEU A 85 0.67 17.53 5.78
N GLN A 86 1.48 17.99 4.82
CA GLN A 86 2.28 19.21 4.95
C GLN A 86 1.40 20.44 5.19
N GLY A 87 0.27 20.56 4.49
CA GLY A 87 -0.72 21.62 4.71
C GLY A 87 -1.35 21.58 6.12
N MET A 88 -1.28 20.43 6.81
CA MET A 88 -1.73 20.27 8.21
C MET A 88 -0.60 20.46 9.23
N GLY A 89 0.59 20.90 8.80
CA GLY A 89 1.76 21.14 9.65
C GLY A 89 2.55 19.86 10.00
N ILE A 90 2.28 18.73 9.31
CA ILE A 90 3.00 17.48 9.53
C ILE A 90 4.19 17.40 8.57
N GLN A 91 5.37 17.10 9.09
CA GLN A 91 6.54 16.84 8.28
C GLN A 91 6.37 15.50 7.55
N ALA A 92 5.87 15.51 6.31
CA ALA A 92 5.62 14.32 5.51
C ALA A 92 6.38 14.39 4.17
N ARG A 93 6.77 13.22 3.67
CA ARG A 93 7.39 13.07 2.35
C ARG A 93 6.82 11.84 1.64
N SER A 94 6.60 11.99 0.33
CA SER A 94 6.27 10.85 -0.53
C SER A 94 7.55 10.11 -0.92
N TRP A 95 7.47 8.77 -0.93
CA TRP A 95 8.56 7.87 -1.27
C TRP A 95 8.07 6.84 -2.27
N GLN A 96 8.79 6.71 -3.36
CA GLN A 96 8.51 5.72 -4.39
C GLN A 96 9.26 4.41 -4.10
N GLY A 97 8.81 3.30 -4.67
CA GLY A 97 9.38 2.00 -4.40
C GLY A 97 10.90 1.89 -4.67
N TRP A 98 11.40 2.61 -5.67
CA TRP A 98 12.85 2.66 -5.95
C TRP A 98 13.66 3.56 -5.00
N GLN A 99 13.01 4.54 -4.34
CA GLN A 99 13.69 5.46 -3.42
C GLN A 99 13.94 4.81 -2.05
N ILE A 100 13.07 3.90 -1.63
CA ILE A 100 13.23 3.08 -0.41
C ILE A 100 13.66 1.65 -0.72
N PRO A 101 14.51 1.41 -1.66
CA PRO A 101 14.79 0.21 -2.46
C PRO A 101 13.96 -1.03 -2.06
N ILE A 102 12.68 -1.05 -2.44
CA ILE A 102 11.86 -2.26 -2.35
C ILE A 102 12.32 -3.19 -3.48
N LYS A 103 13.28 -4.04 -3.18
CA LYS A 103 13.88 -4.94 -4.17
C LYS A 103 12.92 -6.08 -4.50
N THR A 104 12.74 -6.32 -5.78
CA THR A 104 11.88 -7.40 -6.30
C THR A 104 12.66 -8.36 -7.19
N ASP A 105 12.01 -9.44 -7.61
CA ASP A 105 12.47 -10.25 -8.74
C ASP A 105 12.12 -9.58 -10.09
N ASN A 106 12.46 -10.25 -11.21
CA ASN A 106 12.22 -9.77 -12.58
C ASN A 106 10.85 -10.15 -13.15
N ALA A 107 9.91 -10.64 -12.33
CA ALA A 107 8.59 -11.04 -12.80
C ALA A 107 7.68 -9.81 -12.97
N HIS A 108 7.99 -8.96 -13.95
CA HIS A 108 7.25 -7.74 -14.23
C HIS A 108 5.73 -8.00 -14.33
N GLY A 109 4.90 -7.11 -13.79
CA GLY A 109 3.45 -7.25 -13.69
C GLY A 109 2.97 -8.15 -12.53
N ALA A 110 3.85 -8.96 -11.94
CA ALA A 110 3.56 -9.86 -10.82
C ALA A 110 4.81 -10.13 -9.97
N ALA A 111 5.65 -9.12 -9.80
CA ALA A 111 6.91 -9.22 -9.08
C ALA A 111 6.72 -9.56 -7.60
N ARG A 112 7.70 -10.21 -7.01
CA ARG A 112 7.74 -10.57 -5.59
C ARG A 112 8.81 -9.77 -4.88
N ILE A 113 8.48 -9.26 -3.69
CA ILE A 113 9.41 -8.55 -2.83
C ILE A 113 10.43 -9.56 -2.29
N GLY A 114 11.72 -9.29 -2.51
CA GLY A 114 12.82 -10.08 -1.98
C GLY A 114 13.44 -9.45 -0.74
N ASP A 115 13.59 -8.12 -0.71
CA ASP A 115 14.25 -7.38 0.37
C ASP A 115 13.78 -5.93 0.45
N ILE A 116 13.78 -5.36 1.66
CA ILE A 116 13.55 -3.93 1.91
C ILE A 116 14.55 -3.45 2.97
N ASP A 117 15.31 -2.40 2.66
CA ASP A 117 16.14 -1.74 3.68
C ASP A 117 15.28 -0.85 4.59
N GLY A 118 14.84 -1.43 5.71
CA GLY A 118 14.07 -0.71 6.74
C GLY A 118 14.86 0.39 7.44
N ALA A 119 16.20 0.36 7.42
CA ALA A 119 17.02 1.37 8.10
C ALA A 119 16.82 2.77 7.53
N PHE A 120 16.61 2.88 6.22
CA PHE A 120 16.28 4.14 5.57
C PHE A 120 15.03 4.79 6.17
N LEU A 121 13.93 4.04 6.28
CA LEU A 121 12.66 4.54 6.84
C LEU A 121 12.80 4.85 8.34
N VAL A 122 13.50 4.00 9.11
CA VAL A 122 13.76 4.24 10.53
C VAL A 122 14.51 5.55 10.74
N GLN A 123 15.45 5.89 9.85
CA GLN A 123 16.14 7.19 9.91
C GLN A 123 15.17 8.35 9.66
N ARG A 124 14.23 8.23 8.72
CA ARG A 124 13.20 9.27 8.47
C ARG A 124 12.30 9.47 9.69
N PHE A 125 11.93 8.40 10.39
CA PHE A 125 11.14 8.50 11.62
C PHE A 125 11.88 9.27 12.71
N LYS A 126 13.18 9.02 12.90
CA LYS A 126 14.01 9.78 13.87
C LYS A 126 14.07 11.29 13.57
N GLU A 127 13.87 11.67 12.32
CA GLU A 127 13.79 13.06 11.87
C GLU A 127 12.36 13.65 12.02
N GLY A 128 11.44 12.90 12.63
CA GLY A 128 10.03 13.31 12.81
C GLY A 128 9.23 13.30 11.53
N GLN A 129 9.69 12.56 10.49
CA GLN A 129 9.06 12.54 9.19
C GLN A 129 8.06 11.38 9.08
N VAL A 130 6.84 11.69 8.63
CA VAL A 130 5.88 10.69 8.13
C VAL A 130 6.30 10.28 6.72
N ALA A 131 6.54 8.99 6.52
CA ALA A 131 6.84 8.43 5.21
C ALA A 131 5.55 8.01 4.49
N VAL A 132 5.22 8.69 3.38
CA VAL A 132 4.07 8.32 2.52
C VAL A 132 4.59 7.51 1.33
N ILE A 133 4.30 6.23 1.30
CA ILE A 133 4.92 5.27 0.40
C ILE A 133 3.94 4.87 -0.70
N ALA A 134 4.38 4.93 -1.94
CA ALA A 134 3.66 4.36 -3.06
C ALA A 134 3.70 2.82 -2.94
N GLY A 135 2.55 2.20 -2.69
CA GLY A 135 2.43 0.74 -2.66
C GLY A 135 2.50 0.13 -4.05
N PHE A 136 2.33 -1.18 -4.14
CA PHE A 136 2.22 -1.94 -5.39
C PHE A 136 3.49 -1.98 -6.25
N GLN A 137 4.55 -1.28 -5.92
CA GLN A 137 5.75 -1.13 -6.75
C GLN A 137 7.04 -1.40 -6.01
N GLY A 138 8.08 -1.75 -6.76
CA GLY A 138 9.44 -1.93 -6.31
C GLY A 138 10.44 -1.68 -7.44
N ILE A 139 11.66 -2.16 -7.24
CA ILE A 139 12.74 -2.08 -8.21
C ILE A 139 13.29 -3.48 -8.50
N ALA A 140 13.29 -3.86 -9.77
CA ALA A 140 13.84 -5.11 -10.26
C ALA A 140 15.37 -5.05 -10.38
N PRO A 141 16.07 -6.20 -10.48
CA PRO A 141 17.53 -6.24 -10.59
C PRO A 141 18.12 -5.49 -11.79
N ASP A 142 17.37 -5.32 -12.86
CA ASP A 142 17.73 -4.52 -14.03
C ASP A 142 17.57 -3.01 -13.83
N ASN A 143 17.29 -2.58 -12.60
CA ASN A 143 17.04 -1.18 -12.21
C ASN A 143 15.77 -0.57 -12.85
N ARG A 144 14.82 -1.41 -13.23
CA ARG A 144 13.51 -1.01 -13.76
C ARG A 144 12.45 -1.05 -12.64
N ILE A 145 11.45 -0.18 -12.76
CA ILE A 145 10.27 -0.28 -11.89
C ILE A 145 9.58 -1.62 -12.16
N SER A 146 9.17 -2.28 -11.10
CA SER A 146 8.37 -3.50 -11.14
C SER A 146 7.07 -3.29 -10.39
N THR A 147 5.98 -3.90 -10.85
CA THR A 147 4.72 -3.92 -10.12
C THR A 147 4.46 -5.31 -9.53
N LEU A 148 3.89 -5.29 -8.32
CA LEU A 148 3.47 -6.51 -7.63
C LEU A 148 2.14 -6.99 -8.22
N GLY A 149 1.80 -8.25 -8.00
CA GLY A 149 0.51 -8.78 -8.43
C GLY A 149 -0.68 -8.19 -7.66
N ARG A 150 -1.87 -8.76 -7.83
CA ARG A 150 -3.09 -8.36 -7.11
C ARG A 150 -2.88 -8.34 -5.60
N GLY A 151 -3.42 -7.34 -4.91
CA GLY A 151 -3.17 -7.13 -3.49
C GLY A 151 -1.78 -6.54 -3.19
N GLY A 152 -1.05 -6.07 -4.20
CA GLY A 152 0.32 -5.62 -4.07
C GLY A 152 0.53 -4.49 -3.07
N SER A 153 -0.44 -3.58 -2.89
CA SER A 153 -0.31 -2.51 -1.88
C SER A 153 -0.42 -3.05 -0.44
N ASP A 154 -1.23 -4.10 -0.20
CA ASP A 154 -1.30 -4.77 1.10
C ASP A 154 -0.01 -5.53 1.36
N THR A 155 0.49 -6.24 0.35
CA THR A 155 1.81 -6.91 0.39
C THR A 155 2.92 -5.91 0.70
N SER A 156 2.93 -4.73 0.05
CA SER A 156 3.88 -3.65 0.34
C SER A 156 3.82 -3.21 1.80
N ALA A 157 2.61 -3.01 2.34
CA ALA A 157 2.42 -2.54 3.71
C ALA A 157 2.95 -3.54 4.74
N VAL A 158 2.62 -4.82 4.57
CA VAL A 158 3.08 -5.89 5.46
C VAL A 158 4.60 -6.06 5.39
N ALA A 159 5.18 -6.04 4.18
CA ALA A 159 6.62 -6.14 4.00
C ALA A 159 7.37 -4.95 4.61
N ILE A 160 6.86 -3.72 4.43
CA ILE A 160 7.41 -2.53 5.07
C ILE A 160 7.30 -2.61 6.59
N ALA A 161 6.14 -3.07 7.12
CA ALA A 161 5.94 -3.23 8.56
C ALA A 161 6.98 -4.20 9.16
N ALA A 162 7.24 -5.31 8.50
CA ALA A 162 8.27 -6.26 8.90
C ALA A 162 9.69 -5.62 8.85
N ALA A 163 10.01 -4.93 7.75
CA ALA A 163 11.33 -4.31 7.56
C ALA A 163 11.64 -3.23 8.59
N VAL A 164 10.63 -2.41 8.98
CA VAL A 164 10.82 -1.37 10.00
C VAL A 164 10.56 -1.87 11.43
N LYS A 165 10.22 -3.15 11.61
CA LYS A 165 9.82 -3.75 12.89
C LYS A 165 8.69 -2.94 13.54
N ALA A 166 7.60 -2.73 12.80
CA ALA A 166 6.44 -2.01 13.27
C ALA A 166 5.72 -2.79 14.38
N ASP A 167 5.18 -2.08 15.35
CA ASP A 167 4.34 -2.66 16.40
C ASP A 167 2.97 -3.07 15.88
N ARG A 168 2.49 -2.39 14.81
CA ARG A 168 1.19 -2.64 14.19
C ARG A 168 1.18 -2.26 12.71
N CYS A 169 0.45 -3.05 11.90
CA CYS A 169 0.13 -2.72 10.51
C CYS A 169 -1.40 -2.70 10.35
N ASP A 170 -1.96 -1.52 10.08
CA ASP A 170 -3.40 -1.32 9.92
C ASP A 170 -3.74 -1.25 8.43
N ILE A 171 -4.65 -2.10 7.96
CA ILE A 171 -5.17 -2.08 6.60
C ILE A 171 -6.57 -1.49 6.60
N TYR A 172 -6.71 -0.29 6.07
CA TYR A 172 -7.98 0.40 5.89
C TYR A 172 -8.56 0.06 4.53
N THR A 173 -9.74 -0.53 4.54
CA THR A 173 -10.45 -1.02 3.36
C THR A 173 -11.92 -0.65 3.43
N ASP A 174 -12.70 -0.99 2.42
CA ASP A 174 -14.14 -0.77 2.33
C ASP A 174 -14.97 -1.92 2.91
N VAL A 175 -14.32 -2.91 3.51
CA VAL A 175 -14.96 -3.97 4.29
C VAL A 175 -14.63 -3.80 5.77
N ASP A 176 -15.54 -4.21 6.63
CA ASP A 176 -15.44 -4.00 8.08
C ASP A 176 -14.72 -5.14 8.83
N GLY A 177 -14.17 -6.10 8.09
CA GLY A 177 -13.33 -7.17 8.64
C GLY A 177 -13.42 -8.49 7.89
N VAL A 178 -12.77 -9.50 8.46
CA VAL A 178 -12.78 -10.89 7.98
C VAL A 178 -14.02 -11.59 8.55
N TYR A 179 -14.73 -12.34 7.72
CA TYR A 179 -15.92 -13.09 8.08
C TYR A 179 -15.73 -14.59 7.93
N THR A 180 -16.54 -15.38 8.62
CA THR A 180 -16.54 -16.84 8.49
C THR A 180 -16.89 -17.33 7.08
N THR A 181 -17.63 -16.52 6.33
CA THR A 181 -17.95 -16.67 4.90
C THR A 181 -18.44 -15.32 4.37
N ASP A 182 -18.69 -15.18 3.07
CA ASP A 182 -19.17 -13.93 2.48
C ASP A 182 -20.59 -13.59 3.00
N PRO A 183 -20.77 -12.49 3.75
CA PRO A 183 -22.06 -12.10 4.32
C PRO A 183 -23.12 -11.74 3.27
N ARG A 184 -22.72 -11.49 2.02
CA ARG A 184 -23.65 -11.25 0.89
C ARG A 184 -24.28 -12.55 0.39
N ILE A 185 -23.64 -13.69 0.65
CA ILE A 185 -24.09 -15.02 0.24
C ILE A 185 -24.77 -15.72 1.41
N GLU A 186 -24.21 -15.64 2.62
CA GLU A 186 -24.73 -16.26 3.83
C GLU A 186 -24.99 -15.20 4.91
N PRO A 187 -26.28 -14.83 5.13
CA PRO A 187 -26.65 -13.81 6.13
C PRO A 187 -26.26 -14.13 7.58
N LYS A 188 -25.97 -15.42 7.88
CA LYS A 188 -25.50 -15.86 9.20
C LYS A 188 -23.98 -15.73 9.36
N ALA A 189 -23.26 -15.21 8.36
CA ALA A 189 -21.83 -14.96 8.44
C ALA A 189 -21.51 -14.09 9.65
N ARG A 190 -20.44 -14.45 10.38
CA ARG A 190 -20.00 -13.71 11.57
C ARG A 190 -18.66 -13.09 11.31
N ARG A 191 -18.50 -11.81 11.69
CA ARG A 191 -17.20 -11.16 11.67
C ARG A 191 -16.30 -11.78 12.73
N LEU A 192 -15.07 -12.09 12.35
CA LEU A 192 -14.04 -12.63 13.23
C LEU A 192 -13.26 -11.49 13.86
N PRO A 193 -13.27 -11.34 15.20
CA PRO A 193 -12.54 -10.25 15.86
C PRO A 193 -11.04 -10.49 15.88
N LYS A 194 -10.62 -11.74 15.72
CA LYS A 194 -9.23 -12.17 15.69
C LYS A 194 -9.13 -13.47 14.90
N VAL A 195 -8.08 -13.56 14.09
CA VAL A 195 -7.75 -14.74 13.27
C VAL A 195 -6.24 -14.97 13.40
N SER A 196 -5.81 -16.22 13.61
CA SER A 196 -4.39 -16.58 13.58
C SER A 196 -3.85 -16.61 12.15
N PHE A 197 -2.52 -16.66 12.01
CA PHE A 197 -1.89 -16.76 10.68
C PHE A 197 -2.27 -18.05 9.97
N GLU A 198 -2.34 -19.17 10.70
CA GLU A 198 -2.69 -20.48 10.18
C GLU A 198 -4.15 -20.48 9.70
N GLU A 199 -5.08 -19.99 10.51
CA GLU A 199 -6.50 -19.88 10.14
C GLU A 199 -6.68 -18.99 8.93
N MET A 200 -5.97 -17.84 8.88
CA MET A 200 -6.05 -16.91 7.74
C MET A 200 -5.49 -17.54 6.46
N LEU A 201 -4.39 -18.31 6.56
CA LEU A 201 -3.80 -19.01 5.42
C LEU A 201 -4.76 -20.05 4.85
N GLU A 202 -5.43 -20.81 5.71
CA GLU A 202 -6.43 -21.80 5.31
C GLU A 202 -7.63 -21.11 4.64
N MET A 203 -8.18 -20.07 5.25
CA MET A 203 -9.29 -19.29 4.68
C MET A 203 -8.93 -18.70 3.32
N ALA A 204 -7.74 -18.14 3.17
CA ALA A 204 -7.26 -17.56 1.91
C ALA A 204 -7.09 -18.63 0.82
N SER A 205 -6.60 -19.82 1.17
CA SER A 205 -6.47 -20.96 0.23
C SER A 205 -7.82 -21.47 -0.28
N LEU A 206 -8.87 -21.32 0.52
CA LEU A 206 -10.26 -21.66 0.18
C LEU A 206 -11.03 -20.53 -0.50
N GLY A 207 -10.37 -19.40 -0.80
CA GLY A 207 -10.93 -18.31 -1.58
C GLY A 207 -11.51 -17.16 -0.76
N ALA A 208 -11.21 -17.06 0.53
CA ALA A 208 -11.54 -15.87 1.31
C ALA A 208 -10.91 -14.63 0.67
N LYS A 209 -11.70 -13.56 0.56
CA LYS A 209 -11.25 -12.24 0.03
C LYS A 209 -11.25 -11.24 1.18
N VAL A 210 -10.13 -10.58 1.33
CA VAL A 210 -9.95 -9.46 2.27
C VAL A 210 -9.77 -8.17 1.49
#